data_82531c5e09284d762fd5d476da9860ef
#
_entry.id   82531c5e09284d762fd5d476da9860ef
#
_cell.length_a   1.000
_cell.length_b   1.000
_cell.length_c   1.000
_cell.angle_alpha   90.00
_cell.angle_beta   90.00
_cell.angle_gamma   90.00
#
_symmetry.space_group_name_H-M   'P 1'
#
loop_
_entity.id
_entity.type
_entity.pdbx_description
1 polymer ?
#
loop_
_entity_poly.entity_id
_entity_poly.type
_entity_poly.pdbx_seq_one_letter_code
_entity_poly.pdbx_strand_id
1 'polypeptide(L)'
;MDLSIFAGTFDKPSQLHIMISMKKGYFLVLILATAGVLYRCWDLEGYYSIRRYILGILHLKDESGSEKDVPDLAFLYQNPGIMFVESTDNVEPTPLMVCSVESAALRNPDKPIYYFMKGFSGNLSRYPQPEYKGIPLLSSVRNVTILPLNVTELFEDTPLKSWYQKVNPQKERFWTHVLADGCRLALIWKYGGIYLDTDIISLRSMPFDNFTCPQSPNVFNNGAMGFYQKHHTFLWNCMEDFVAHYIGHVWGQQGPQLITRVLKRWCNTTELATFIGKECNGISIWISKRFYPVPYSAWQKYFAPWKKEHIERVFSDTYGAHVWNFMNKHKKIKVAAGSGSLMEHFFQLHCPNTYKNLIQSSNSAE
;
A
#
# COMPACT_ATOMS: atom_id res chain seq x y z
N MET A 1 -14.59 -27.03 45.55
CA MET A 1 -13.59 -28.10 45.52
C MET A 1 -12.36 -27.64 46.27
N ASP A 2 -12.09 -28.37 47.31
CA ASP A 2 -11.20 -28.02 48.41
C ASP A 2 -9.73 -27.98 47.98
N LEU A 3 -9.01 -26.88 48.29
CA LEU A 3 -7.62 -26.60 47.86
C LEU A 3 -6.59 -26.98 48.93
N SER A 4 -6.92 -27.92 49.82
CA SER A 4 -6.13 -28.26 51.01
C SER A 4 -5.20 -29.46 50.88
N ILE A 5 -4.95 -30.04 49.74
CA ILE A 5 -4.04 -31.20 49.57
C ILE A 5 -2.96 -30.88 48.55
N PHE A 6 -1.91 -30.18 48.97
CA PHE A 6 -0.54 -30.27 48.41
C PHE A 6 0.39 -29.33 49.15
N ALA A 7 0.61 -29.61 50.44
CA ALA A 7 1.76 -29.08 51.19
C ALA A 7 2.84 -30.17 51.23
N GLY A 8 3.55 -30.35 50.11
CA GLY A 8 4.78 -31.14 50.07
C GLY A 8 5.97 -30.20 50.18
N THR A 9 6.84 -30.44 51.15
CA THR A 9 8.09 -29.73 51.35
C THR A 9 9.05 -29.93 50.15
N PHE A 10 9.38 -28.86 49.46
CA PHE A 10 10.37 -28.86 48.35
C PHE A 10 11.74 -28.40 48.86
N ASP A 11 12.70 -29.31 48.73
CA ASP A 11 14.06 -29.18 49.30
C ASP A 11 15.13 -28.65 48.34
N LYS A 12 14.74 -28.00 47.22
CA LYS A 12 15.70 -27.37 46.28
C LYS A 12 15.12 -26.16 45.54
N PRO A 13 15.87 -25.04 45.47
CA PRO A 13 15.43 -23.80 44.77
C PRO A 13 15.17 -23.97 43.26
N SER A 14 15.81 -24.95 42.63
CA SER A 14 15.65 -25.25 41.21
C SER A 14 14.25 -25.81 40.83
N GLN A 15 13.64 -26.55 41.74
CA GLN A 15 12.28 -27.10 41.50
C GLN A 15 11.19 -26.04 41.61
N LEU A 16 11.41 -25.03 42.45
CA LEU A 16 10.46 -23.91 42.58
C LEU A 16 10.45 -23.05 41.29
N HIS A 17 11.62 -22.86 40.67
CA HIS A 17 11.74 -22.11 39.39
C HIS A 17 11.03 -22.85 38.24
N ILE A 18 11.14 -24.16 38.15
CA ILE A 18 10.47 -24.97 37.11
C ILE A 18 8.94 -24.96 37.30
N MET A 19 8.47 -25.08 38.55
CA MET A 19 7.02 -25.00 38.82
C MET A 19 6.44 -23.61 38.56
N ILE A 20 7.15 -22.53 38.84
CA ILE A 20 6.72 -21.16 38.52
C ILE A 20 6.69 -20.96 37.00
N SER A 21 7.65 -21.52 36.27
CA SER A 21 7.68 -21.48 34.81
C SER A 21 6.54 -22.27 34.16
N MET A 22 6.24 -23.47 34.70
CA MET A 22 5.10 -24.27 34.25
C MET A 22 3.74 -23.60 34.55
N LYS A 23 3.56 -23.01 35.74
CA LYS A 23 2.34 -22.25 36.05
C LYS A 23 2.14 -21.04 35.14
N LYS A 24 3.21 -20.33 34.78
CA LYS A 24 3.14 -19.24 33.77
C LYS A 24 2.78 -19.76 32.39
N GLY A 25 3.30 -20.92 31.99
CA GLY A 25 2.94 -21.57 30.71
C GLY A 25 1.47 -22.00 30.66
N TYR A 26 0.95 -22.63 31.73
CA TYR A 26 -0.47 -22.99 31.82
C TYR A 26 -1.38 -21.77 31.87
N PHE A 27 -0.98 -20.69 32.53
CA PHE A 27 -1.73 -19.44 32.57
C PHE A 27 -1.81 -18.78 31.19
N LEU A 28 -0.71 -18.84 30.43
CA LEU A 28 -0.66 -18.34 29.04
C LEU A 28 -1.55 -19.17 28.10
N VAL A 29 -1.53 -20.50 28.23
CA VAL A 29 -2.38 -21.41 27.44
C VAL A 29 -3.87 -21.21 27.79
N LEU A 30 -4.21 -20.96 29.06
CA LEU A 30 -5.58 -20.64 29.47
C LEU A 30 -6.05 -19.31 28.90
N ILE A 31 -5.20 -18.27 28.89
CA ILE A 31 -5.51 -16.96 28.31
C ILE A 31 -5.73 -17.09 26.79
N LEU A 32 -4.89 -17.88 26.10
CA LEU A 32 -5.04 -18.11 24.66
C LEU A 32 -6.26 -18.94 24.33
N ALA A 33 -6.62 -19.92 25.16
CA ALA A 33 -7.83 -20.73 24.99
C ALA A 33 -9.10 -19.93 25.25
N THR A 34 -9.13 -19.07 26.29
CA THR A 34 -10.27 -18.18 26.57
C THR A 34 -10.39 -17.07 25.51
N ALA A 35 -9.28 -16.54 25.00
CA ALA A 35 -9.27 -15.61 23.87
C ALA A 35 -9.83 -16.27 22.59
N GLY A 36 -9.52 -17.56 22.35
CA GLY A 36 -10.06 -18.33 21.23
C GLY A 36 -11.56 -18.63 21.34
N VAL A 37 -12.10 -18.79 22.54
CA VAL A 37 -13.55 -18.96 22.77
C VAL A 37 -14.29 -17.64 22.64
N LEU A 38 -13.72 -16.54 23.12
CA LEU A 38 -14.26 -15.18 22.94
C LEU A 38 -14.19 -14.72 21.47
N TYR A 39 -13.23 -15.23 20.69
CA TYR A 39 -13.10 -14.97 19.24
C TYR A 39 -14.33 -15.44 18.43
N ARG A 40 -15.00 -16.50 18.84
CA ARG A 40 -16.25 -16.97 18.17
C ARG A 40 -17.49 -16.09 18.46
N CYS A 41 -17.39 -15.20 19.43
CA CYS A 41 -18.50 -14.36 19.87
C CYS A 41 -18.29 -12.86 19.64
N TRP A 42 -17.14 -12.46 19.11
CA TRP A 42 -16.79 -11.05 18.96
C TRP A 42 -16.53 -10.67 17.50
N ASP A 43 -17.08 -9.52 17.14
CA ASP A 43 -16.91 -8.82 15.88
C ASP A 43 -15.41 -8.49 15.61
N LEU A 44 -15.03 -8.39 14.34
CA LEU A 44 -13.66 -8.10 13.89
C LEU A 44 -13.01 -6.89 14.58
N GLU A 45 -13.80 -5.94 15.09
CA GLU A 45 -13.32 -4.77 15.83
C GLU A 45 -12.56 -5.12 17.13
N GLY A 46 -13.02 -6.13 17.86
CA GLY A 46 -12.37 -6.59 19.10
C GLY A 46 -11.01 -7.24 18.85
N TYR A 47 -10.87 -7.99 17.75
CA TYR A 47 -9.62 -8.67 17.38
C TYR A 47 -8.47 -7.70 17.10
N TYR A 48 -8.71 -6.65 16.32
CA TYR A 48 -7.66 -5.66 15.99
C TYR A 48 -7.25 -4.81 17.18
N SER A 49 -8.19 -4.51 18.08
CA SER A 49 -7.92 -3.75 19.31
C SER A 49 -7.07 -4.55 20.30
N ILE A 50 -7.37 -5.84 20.51
CA ILE A 50 -6.59 -6.74 21.39
C ILE A 50 -5.21 -7.02 20.79
N ARG A 51 -5.12 -7.24 19.48
CA ARG A 51 -3.84 -7.44 18.80
C ARG A 51 -2.91 -6.23 18.95
N ARG A 52 -3.45 -5.00 18.81
CA ARG A 52 -2.68 -3.76 19.02
C ARG A 52 -2.23 -3.63 20.48
N TYR A 53 -3.06 -4.01 21.45
CA TYR A 53 -2.74 -3.99 22.87
C TYR A 53 -1.66 -5.03 23.23
N ILE A 54 -1.76 -6.26 22.70
CA ILE A 54 -0.76 -7.32 22.93
C ILE A 54 0.58 -6.97 22.28
N LEU A 55 0.59 -6.43 21.06
CA LEU A 55 1.80 -5.97 20.40
C LEU A 55 2.44 -4.80 21.16
N GLY A 56 1.65 -3.87 21.70
CA GLY A 56 2.12 -2.79 22.58
C GLY A 56 2.75 -3.31 23.88
N ILE A 57 2.20 -4.38 24.48
CA ILE A 57 2.77 -5.00 25.70
C ILE A 57 4.06 -5.78 25.42
N LEU A 58 4.17 -6.43 24.26
CA LEU A 58 5.37 -7.17 23.87
C LEU A 58 6.55 -6.23 23.56
N HIS A 59 6.29 -5.01 23.06
CA HIS A 59 7.33 -3.98 22.87
C HIS A 59 7.77 -3.26 24.15
N LEU A 60 7.07 -3.42 25.29
CA LEU A 60 7.43 -2.79 26.57
C LEU A 60 8.47 -3.57 27.39
N LYS A 61 9.09 -4.62 26.86
CA LYS A 61 10.14 -5.38 27.58
C LYS A 61 11.33 -5.74 26.69
N ASP A 62 12.08 -4.73 26.29
CA ASP A 62 13.51 -4.92 26.05
C ASP A 62 14.25 -3.60 26.33
N GLU A 63 14.66 -3.44 27.59
CA GLU A 63 15.62 -2.40 28.01
C GLU A 63 17.06 -2.89 27.74
N SER A 64 17.39 -3.09 26.48
CA SER A 64 18.79 -3.12 26.03
C SER A 64 18.91 -2.19 24.83
N GLY A 65 19.48 -1.02 25.09
CA GLY A 65 19.69 0.02 24.09
C GLY A 65 20.57 -0.46 22.94
N SER A 66 19.94 -0.96 21.90
CA SER A 66 20.51 -1.08 20.57
C SER A 66 19.48 -0.64 19.54
N GLU A 67 19.84 0.38 18.82
CA GLU A 67 19.18 1.06 17.74
C GLU A 67 18.89 0.09 16.56
N LYS A 68 17.72 -0.57 16.56
CA LYS A 68 17.12 -1.26 15.41
C LYS A 68 15.61 -1.41 15.59
N ASP A 69 14.87 -0.31 15.61
CA ASP A 69 13.41 -0.33 15.42
C ASP A 69 13.06 -0.40 13.92
N VAL A 70 13.53 -1.44 13.22
CA VAL A 70 12.96 -1.79 11.91
C VAL A 70 11.77 -2.68 12.20
N PRO A 71 10.53 -2.27 11.84
CA PRO A 71 9.35 -3.11 12.03
C PRO A 71 9.57 -4.47 11.34
N ASP A 72 9.35 -5.56 12.07
CA ASP A 72 9.32 -6.89 11.45
C ASP A 72 8.19 -6.94 10.42
N LEU A 73 8.55 -6.97 9.13
CA LEU A 73 7.60 -7.02 8.02
C LEU A 73 6.99 -8.42 7.78
N ALA A 74 7.27 -9.40 8.66
CA ALA A 74 6.76 -10.75 8.54
C ALA A 74 5.22 -10.80 8.49
N PHE A 75 4.53 -9.86 9.14
CA PHE A 75 3.07 -9.79 9.10
C PHE A 75 2.49 -9.53 7.69
N LEU A 76 3.24 -8.89 6.78
CA LEU A 76 2.83 -8.65 5.40
C LEU A 76 2.64 -9.96 4.62
N TYR A 77 3.48 -10.97 4.92
CA TYR A 77 3.37 -12.28 4.27
C TYR A 77 2.06 -13.01 4.56
N GLN A 78 1.41 -12.70 5.68
CA GLN A 78 0.15 -13.33 6.07
C GLN A 78 -1.07 -12.46 5.74
N ASN A 79 -0.86 -11.17 5.48
CA ASN A 79 -1.94 -10.20 5.28
C ASN A 79 -1.69 -9.40 4.01
N PRO A 80 -1.90 -10.00 2.82
CA PRO A 80 -1.82 -9.24 1.56
C PRO A 80 -2.83 -8.09 1.59
N GLY A 81 -2.39 -6.91 1.17
CA GLY A 81 -3.17 -5.69 1.24
C GLY A 81 -3.08 -4.84 -0.02
N ILE A 82 -3.50 -3.59 0.10
CA ILE A 82 -3.30 -2.57 -0.93
C ILE A 82 -2.07 -1.76 -0.55
N MET A 83 -1.12 -1.64 -1.46
CA MET A 83 0.19 -1.05 -1.23
C MET A 83 0.38 0.22 -2.06
N PHE A 84 0.96 1.23 -1.44
CA PHE A 84 1.39 2.49 -2.03
C PHE A 84 2.87 2.70 -1.76
N VAL A 85 3.57 3.43 -2.64
CA VAL A 85 4.99 3.74 -2.50
C VAL A 85 5.24 5.24 -2.65
N GLU A 86 5.95 5.83 -1.69
CA GLU A 86 6.65 7.11 -1.83
C GLU A 86 8.15 6.84 -1.87
N SER A 87 8.73 6.99 -3.05
CA SER A 87 10.13 6.65 -3.34
C SER A 87 11.12 7.79 -3.15
N THR A 88 10.63 8.98 -2.78
CA THR A 88 11.47 10.14 -2.43
C THR A 88 11.78 10.16 -0.93
N ASP A 89 12.68 11.07 -0.52
CA ASP A 89 12.97 11.30 0.90
C ASP A 89 11.95 12.25 1.57
N ASN A 90 10.86 12.56 0.88
CA ASN A 90 9.80 13.41 1.43
C ASN A 90 9.06 12.69 2.56
N VAL A 91 8.92 13.39 3.69
CA VAL A 91 8.24 12.88 4.90
C VAL A 91 6.83 13.48 5.10
N GLU A 92 6.44 14.44 4.27
CA GLU A 92 5.09 15.01 4.32
C GLU A 92 4.38 14.73 3.00
N PRO A 93 3.46 13.75 2.95
CA PRO A 93 2.73 13.44 1.74
C PRO A 93 1.80 14.56 1.33
N THR A 94 1.71 14.81 0.02
CA THR A 94 0.81 15.82 -0.52
C THR A 94 -0.66 15.46 -0.26
N PRO A 95 -1.59 16.43 -0.27
CA PRO A 95 -3.02 16.14 -0.11
C PRO A 95 -3.55 15.07 -1.05
N LEU A 96 -3.04 14.98 -2.29
CA LEU A 96 -3.44 13.94 -3.23
C LEU A 96 -2.96 12.56 -2.79
N MET A 97 -1.72 12.42 -2.32
CA MET A 97 -1.19 11.16 -1.80
C MET A 97 -1.99 10.70 -0.57
N VAL A 98 -2.27 11.63 0.36
CA VAL A 98 -3.11 11.35 1.54
C VAL A 98 -4.50 10.88 1.12
N CYS A 99 -5.14 11.58 0.16
CA CYS A 99 -6.45 11.20 -0.37
C CYS A 99 -6.42 9.81 -1.05
N SER A 100 -5.37 9.49 -1.81
CA SER A 100 -5.24 8.17 -2.46
C SER A 100 -5.23 7.04 -1.43
N VAL A 101 -4.45 7.18 -0.36
CA VAL A 101 -4.36 6.20 0.73
C VAL A 101 -5.66 6.15 1.54
N GLU A 102 -6.22 7.32 1.95
CA GLU A 102 -7.48 7.39 2.69
C GLU A 102 -8.64 6.77 1.90
N SER A 103 -8.77 7.11 0.61
CA SER A 103 -9.84 6.57 -0.23
C SER A 103 -9.75 5.05 -0.38
N ALA A 104 -8.55 4.49 -0.51
CA ALA A 104 -8.34 3.05 -0.55
C ALA A 104 -8.78 2.40 0.77
N ALA A 105 -8.44 3.00 1.92
CA ALA A 105 -8.82 2.52 3.23
C ALA A 105 -10.33 2.52 3.44
N LEU A 106 -11.00 3.61 3.08
CA LEU A 106 -12.46 3.75 3.23
C LEU A 106 -13.24 2.82 2.28
N ARG A 107 -12.73 2.56 1.09
CA ARG A 107 -13.40 1.67 0.12
C ARG A 107 -13.11 0.19 0.32
N ASN A 108 -12.09 -0.15 1.09
CA ASN A 108 -11.68 -1.52 1.40
C ASN A 108 -11.46 -1.68 2.91
N PRO A 109 -12.51 -1.54 3.75
CA PRO A 109 -12.38 -1.55 5.21
C PRO A 109 -11.93 -2.91 5.77
N ASP A 110 -12.10 -3.96 4.99
CA ASP A 110 -11.71 -5.35 5.26
C ASP A 110 -10.26 -5.67 4.86
N LYS A 111 -9.57 -4.75 4.17
CA LYS A 111 -8.21 -4.95 3.69
C LYS A 111 -7.22 -4.03 4.39
N PRO A 112 -6.02 -4.51 4.75
CA PRO A 112 -4.95 -3.63 5.21
C PRO A 112 -4.43 -2.76 4.06
N ILE A 113 -4.11 -1.52 4.37
CA ILE A 113 -3.51 -0.56 3.47
C ILE A 113 -2.10 -0.26 3.97
N TYR A 114 -1.11 -0.46 3.13
CA TYR A 114 0.30 -0.25 3.46
C TYR A 114 0.86 0.92 2.65
N TYR A 115 1.34 1.93 3.34
CA TYR A 115 1.99 3.06 2.69
C TYR A 115 3.49 3.04 3.01
N PHE A 116 4.27 2.60 2.03
CA PHE A 116 5.72 2.51 2.13
C PHE A 116 6.36 3.86 1.75
N MET A 117 7.11 4.46 2.68
CA MET A 117 7.76 5.75 2.46
C MET A 117 9.27 5.65 2.72
N LYS A 118 10.09 6.00 1.72
CA LYS A 118 11.56 5.99 1.84
C LYS A 118 12.08 6.98 2.88
N GLY A 119 11.47 8.17 3.00
CA GLY A 119 11.84 9.18 3.98
C GLY A 119 11.33 8.89 5.41
N PHE A 120 10.44 7.92 5.61
CA PHE A 120 9.86 7.63 6.91
C PHE A 120 10.80 6.82 7.80
N SER A 121 11.03 7.29 9.04
CA SER A 121 11.97 6.66 9.96
C SER A 121 11.46 5.42 10.70
N GLY A 122 10.19 5.04 10.49
CA GLY A 122 9.53 3.97 11.27
C GLY A 122 8.91 4.44 12.60
N ASN A 123 9.27 5.61 13.10
CA ASN A 123 8.79 6.13 14.38
C ASN A 123 7.85 7.32 14.18
N LEU A 124 6.53 7.11 14.41
CA LEU A 124 5.50 8.14 14.25
C LEU A 124 5.67 9.34 15.19
N SER A 125 6.30 9.19 16.34
CA SER A 125 6.50 10.29 17.30
C SER A 125 7.41 11.41 16.77
N ARG A 126 8.16 11.14 15.71
CA ARG A 126 8.99 12.14 15.01
C ARG A 126 8.18 13.07 14.09
N TYR A 127 6.88 12.80 13.90
CA TYR A 127 6.01 13.54 12.98
C TYR A 127 4.78 14.10 13.70
N PRO A 128 4.98 14.99 14.73
CA PRO A 128 3.86 15.52 15.49
C PRO A 128 3.10 16.61 14.72
N GLN A 129 1.82 16.83 15.09
CA GLN A 129 1.10 18.04 14.70
C GLN A 129 1.61 19.23 15.54
N PRO A 130 1.51 20.46 15.02
CA PRO A 130 0.94 20.87 13.72
C PRO A 130 1.93 20.86 12.54
N GLU A 131 3.19 20.52 12.77
CA GLU A 131 4.27 20.55 11.76
C GLU A 131 3.98 19.57 10.62
N TYR A 132 3.54 18.35 10.97
CA TYR A 132 3.12 17.33 10.02
C TYR A 132 1.60 17.16 10.06
N LYS A 133 0.97 17.01 8.90
CA LYS A 133 -0.48 16.87 8.77
C LYS A 133 -0.87 15.54 8.13
N GLY A 134 -0.18 15.15 7.06
CA GLY A 134 -0.52 13.97 6.28
C GLY A 134 -0.22 12.67 7.02
N ILE A 135 0.98 12.51 7.61
CA ILE A 135 1.36 11.32 8.40
C ILE A 135 0.42 11.13 9.60
N PRO A 136 0.17 12.13 10.47
CA PRO A 136 -0.76 11.97 11.59
C PRO A 136 -2.19 11.63 11.13
N LEU A 137 -2.67 12.24 10.04
CA LEU A 137 -3.99 11.94 9.51
C LEU A 137 -4.07 10.48 9.07
N LEU A 138 -3.14 10.00 8.26
CA LEU A 138 -3.12 8.62 7.77
C LEU A 138 -2.93 7.61 8.90
N SER A 139 -2.09 7.91 9.90
CA SER A 139 -1.88 7.03 11.06
C SER A 139 -3.11 6.88 11.93
N SER A 140 -4.07 7.81 11.86
CA SER A 140 -5.36 7.73 12.57
C SER A 140 -6.38 6.81 11.88
N VAL A 141 -6.15 6.44 10.62
CA VAL A 141 -7.06 5.56 9.87
C VAL A 141 -6.79 4.11 10.25
N ARG A 142 -7.81 3.41 10.74
CA ARG A 142 -7.72 2.10 11.39
C ARG A 142 -6.95 1.03 10.61
N ASN A 143 -7.21 0.91 9.31
CA ASN A 143 -6.62 -0.12 8.45
C ASN A 143 -5.41 0.38 7.63
N VAL A 144 -4.87 1.57 7.94
CA VAL A 144 -3.66 2.11 7.32
C VAL A 144 -2.45 1.85 8.22
N THR A 145 -1.37 1.37 7.63
CA THR A 145 -0.07 1.24 8.27
C THR A 145 0.98 1.94 7.41
N ILE A 146 1.67 2.94 7.98
CA ILE A 146 2.79 3.61 7.34
C ILE A 146 4.06 2.84 7.68
N LEU A 147 4.86 2.51 6.67
CA LEU A 147 6.04 1.66 6.79
C LEU A 147 7.27 2.34 6.16
N PRO A 148 8.46 2.17 6.75
CA PRO A 148 9.68 2.59 6.09
C PRO A 148 9.93 1.75 4.84
N LEU A 149 10.37 2.39 3.75
CA LEU A 149 10.77 1.72 2.51
C LEU A 149 12.29 1.54 2.50
N ASN A 150 12.75 0.37 2.92
CA ASN A 150 14.15 -0.02 2.75
C ASN A 150 14.35 -0.68 1.37
N VAL A 151 14.78 0.10 0.39
CA VAL A 151 14.92 -0.37 -1.00
C VAL A 151 15.98 -1.46 -1.14
N THR A 152 17.08 -1.38 -0.39
CA THR A 152 18.15 -2.38 -0.41
C THR A 152 17.63 -3.75 0.04
N GLU A 153 16.91 -3.78 1.17
CA GLU A 153 16.30 -5.00 1.70
C GLU A 153 15.16 -5.50 0.79
N LEU A 154 14.36 -4.58 0.25
CA LEU A 154 13.27 -4.94 -0.67
C LEU A 154 13.79 -5.68 -1.90
N PHE A 155 14.94 -5.27 -2.45
CA PHE A 155 15.49 -5.86 -3.67
C PHE A 155 16.41 -7.06 -3.44
N GLU A 156 16.73 -7.42 -2.18
CA GLU A 156 17.77 -8.42 -1.84
C GLU A 156 17.61 -9.74 -2.59
N ASP A 157 16.44 -10.32 -2.59
CA ASP A 157 16.18 -11.63 -3.22
C ASP A 157 15.48 -11.49 -4.60
N THR A 158 15.78 -10.42 -5.33
CA THR A 158 15.15 -10.14 -6.62
C THR A 158 16.17 -9.85 -7.71
N PRO A 159 15.81 -9.96 -8.99
CA PRO A 159 16.67 -9.53 -10.10
C PRO A 159 17.11 -8.05 -10.00
N LEU A 160 16.30 -7.20 -9.35
CA LEU A 160 16.56 -5.76 -9.21
C LEU A 160 17.77 -5.43 -8.34
N LYS A 161 18.23 -6.34 -7.47
CA LYS A 161 19.42 -6.16 -6.63
C LYS A 161 20.63 -5.73 -7.45
N SER A 162 20.95 -6.48 -8.50
CA SER A 162 22.14 -6.22 -9.33
C SER A 162 22.07 -4.89 -10.08
N TRP A 163 20.89 -4.46 -10.48
CA TRP A 163 20.66 -3.15 -11.10
C TRP A 163 20.82 -2.04 -10.07
N TYR A 164 20.16 -2.15 -8.92
CA TYR A 164 20.17 -1.12 -7.87
C TYR A 164 21.57 -0.83 -7.32
N GLN A 165 22.43 -1.87 -7.23
CA GLN A 165 23.82 -1.72 -6.81
C GLN A 165 24.72 -0.99 -7.83
N LYS A 166 24.34 -0.97 -9.11
CA LYS A 166 25.14 -0.40 -10.20
C LYS A 166 24.64 0.94 -10.70
N VAL A 167 23.34 1.22 -10.54
CA VAL A 167 22.73 2.46 -11.04
C VAL A 167 23.24 3.67 -10.27
N ASN A 168 23.44 4.79 -10.98
CA ASN A 168 23.75 6.06 -10.34
C ASN A 168 22.51 6.98 -10.34
N PRO A 169 21.82 7.14 -9.21
CA PRO A 169 20.60 7.94 -9.10
C PRO A 169 20.71 9.36 -9.62
N GLN A 170 21.90 10.00 -9.44
CA GLN A 170 22.12 11.38 -9.85
C GLN A 170 22.21 11.57 -11.37
N LYS A 171 22.47 10.49 -12.11
CA LYS A 171 22.51 10.49 -13.58
C LYS A 171 21.17 10.12 -14.21
N GLU A 172 20.19 9.68 -13.42
CA GLU A 172 18.91 9.20 -13.90
C GLU A 172 17.87 10.32 -13.96
N ARG A 173 17.45 10.67 -15.18
CA ARG A 173 16.48 11.75 -15.41
C ARG A 173 15.13 11.53 -14.71
N PHE A 174 14.70 10.27 -14.59
CA PHE A 174 13.41 9.88 -14.06
C PHE A 174 13.53 8.98 -12.81
N TRP A 175 14.59 9.18 -12.03
CA TRP A 175 14.96 8.31 -10.91
C TRP A 175 13.80 7.93 -10.00
N THR A 176 13.05 8.91 -9.50
CA THR A 176 11.92 8.69 -8.59
C THR A 176 10.89 7.71 -9.18
N HIS A 177 10.55 7.87 -10.46
CA HIS A 177 9.58 7.01 -11.13
C HIS A 177 10.14 5.61 -11.40
N VAL A 178 11.39 5.55 -11.86
CA VAL A 178 12.07 4.28 -12.12
C VAL A 178 12.24 3.47 -10.84
N LEU A 179 12.59 4.12 -9.73
CA LEU A 179 12.69 3.48 -8.43
C LEU A 179 11.32 2.96 -7.97
N ALA A 180 10.26 3.76 -8.09
CA ALA A 180 8.90 3.34 -7.79
C ALA A 180 8.44 2.16 -8.68
N ASP A 181 8.81 2.15 -9.97
CA ASP A 181 8.53 1.04 -10.89
C ASP A 181 9.18 -0.27 -10.43
N GLY A 182 10.41 -0.23 -9.93
CA GLY A 182 11.06 -1.40 -9.33
C GLY A 182 10.42 -1.81 -8.01
N CYS A 183 10.17 -0.86 -7.11
CA CYS A 183 9.59 -1.14 -5.78
C CYS A 183 8.21 -1.80 -5.87
N ARG A 184 7.30 -1.34 -6.76
CA ARG A 184 5.97 -1.93 -6.90
C ARG A 184 6.01 -3.39 -7.36
N LEU A 185 6.92 -3.72 -8.29
CA LEU A 185 7.11 -5.10 -8.74
C LEU A 185 7.60 -6.00 -7.62
N ALA A 186 8.64 -5.55 -6.88
CA ALA A 186 9.20 -6.31 -5.78
C ALA A 186 8.23 -6.48 -4.61
N LEU A 187 7.47 -5.44 -4.24
CA LEU A 187 6.49 -5.49 -3.16
C LEU A 187 5.38 -6.51 -3.46
N ILE A 188 4.75 -6.41 -4.65
CA ILE A 188 3.69 -7.35 -5.01
C ILE A 188 4.26 -8.77 -5.14
N TRP A 189 5.47 -8.93 -5.68
CA TRP A 189 6.10 -10.25 -5.78
C TRP A 189 6.36 -10.87 -4.41
N LYS A 190 6.91 -10.09 -3.45
CA LYS A 190 7.22 -10.59 -2.10
C LYS A 190 5.97 -10.88 -1.28
N TYR A 191 4.99 -9.98 -1.29
CA TYR A 191 3.90 -9.99 -0.31
C TYR A 191 2.54 -10.38 -0.92
N GLY A 192 2.40 -10.35 -2.25
CA GLY A 192 1.09 -10.44 -2.90
C GLY A 192 0.25 -9.19 -2.66
N GLY A 193 -0.96 -9.15 -3.18
CA GLY A 193 -1.90 -8.04 -2.97
C GLY A 193 -2.04 -7.12 -4.18
N ILE A 194 -2.42 -5.88 -3.94
CA ILE A 194 -2.68 -4.86 -4.97
C ILE A 194 -1.72 -3.69 -4.76
N TYR A 195 -1.12 -3.20 -5.84
CA TYR A 195 -0.39 -1.94 -5.85
C TYR A 195 -1.23 -0.86 -6.53
N LEU A 196 -1.23 0.32 -5.96
CA LEU A 196 -1.79 1.54 -6.54
C LEU A 196 -0.79 2.69 -6.47
N ASP A 197 -0.71 3.49 -7.53
CA ASP A 197 0.02 4.75 -7.51
C ASP A 197 -0.63 5.76 -6.54
N THR A 198 0.18 6.62 -5.92
CA THR A 198 -0.24 7.63 -4.94
C THR A 198 -1.08 8.77 -5.55
N ASP A 199 -1.44 8.68 -6.81
CA ASP A 199 -2.37 9.55 -7.52
C ASP A 199 -3.59 8.80 -8.11
N ILE A 200 -3.92 7.63 -7.53
CA ILE A 200 -5.15 6.89 -7.79
C ILE A 200 -6.11 7.07 -6.61
N ILE A 201 -7.25 7.74 -6.85
CA ILE A 201 -8.33 7.86 -5.86
C ILE A 201 -9.26 6.67 -6.01
N SER A 202 -9.40 5.86 -4.95
CA SER A 202 -10.26 4.68 -4.94
C SER A 202 -11.73 5.08 -4.82
N LEU A 203 -12.55 4.62 -5.78
CA LEU A 203 -13.97 4.95 -5.84
C LEU A 203 -14.85 3.80 -5.34
N ARG A 204 -14.35 2.56 -5.40
CA ARG A 204 -15.05 1.32 -5.03
C ARG A 204 -14.11 0.32 -4.40
N SER A 205 -14.68 -0.68 -3.69
CA SER A 205 -13.93 -1.84 -3.21
C SER A 205 -13.38 -2.64 -4.39
N MET A 206 -12.12 -3.06 -4.27
CA MET A 206 -11.41 -3.82 -5.28
C MET A 206 -11.36 -5.30 -4.91
N PRO A 207 -11.68 -6.23 -5.83
CA PRO A 207 -11.47 -7.65 -5.58
C PRO A 207 -9.97 -7.95 -5.52
N PHE A 208 -9.57 -8.94 -4.72
CA PHE A 208 -8.26 -9.57 -4.87
C PHE A 208 -8.26 -10.50 -6.07
N ASP A 209 -7.54 -10.12 -7.11
CA ASP A 209 -7.42 -10.85 -8.36
C ASP A 209 -6.00 -10.68 -8.92
N ASN A 210 -5.57 -11.59 -9.79
CA ASN A 210 -4.38 -11.37 -10.62
C ASN A 210 -4.82 -10.52 -11.81
N PHE A 211 -4.51 -9.23 -11.78
CA PHE A 211 -4.94 -8.33 -12.85
C PHE A 211 -3.89 -7.35 -13.29
N THR A 212 -4.01 -6.93 -14.53
CA THR A 212 -3.39 -5.73 -15.09
C THR A 212 -4.41 -4.94 -15.90
N CYS A 213 -4.14 -3.64 -16.12
CA CYS A 213 -5.10 -2.75 -16.77
C CYS A 213 -4.42 -1.89 -17.84
N PRO A 214 -4.95 -1.83 -19.08
CA PRO A 214 -4.40 -0.97 -20.11
C PRO A 214 -4.78 0.49 -19.87
N GLN A 215 -3.83 1.41 -20.02
CA GLN A 215 -4.10 2.85 -20.10
C GLN A 215 -4.58 3.27 -21.50
N SER A 216 -4.28 2.47 -22.50
CA SER A 216 -4.78 2.57 -23.88
C SER A 216 -4.75 1.18 -24.51
N PRO A 217 -5.39 0.93 -25.66
CA PRO A 217 -5.56 -0.42 -26.22
C PRO A 217 -4.26 -1.25 -26.33
N ASN A 218 -3.12 -0.61 -26.53
CA ASN A 218 -1.85 -1.29 -26.77
C ASN A 218 -0.78 -0.99 -25.71
N VAL A 219 -1.11 -0.24 -24.64
CA VAL A 219 -0.16 0.14 -23.58
C VAL A 219 -0.76 -0.17 -22.23
N PHE A 220 -0.12 -1.08 -21.51
CA PHE A 220 -0.50 -1.50 -20.16
C PHE A 220 0.29 -0.71 -19.12
N ASN A 221 -0.38 -0.24 -18.09
CA ASN A 221 0.23 0.56 -17.04
C ASN A 221 0.49 -0.30 -15.80
N ASN A 222 1.54 0.03 -15.06
CA ASN A 222 1.88 -0.59 -13.80
C ASN A 222 1.45 0.25 -12.56
N GLY A 223 0.70 1.32 -12.77
CA GLY A 223 0.19 2.16 -11.68
C GLY A 223 -0.96 1.53 -10.89
N ALA A 224 -1.62 0.52 -11.46
CA ALA A 224 -2.62 -0.31 -10.80
C ALA A 224 -2.45 -1.76 -11.25
N MET A 225 -2.06 -2.64 -10.33
CA MET A 225 -1.87 -4.08 -10.58
C MET A 225 -2.22 -4.88 -9.33
N GLY A 226 -2.75 -6.08 -9.51
CA GLY A 226 -2.98 -7.04 -8.44
C GLY A 226 -2.37 -8.40 -8.76
N PHE A 227 -1.77 -9.04 -7.75
CA PHE A 227 -1.35 -10.43 -7.81
C PHE A 227 -1.53 -11.03 -6.42
N TYR A 228 -2.53 -11.87 -6.29
CA TYR A 228 -2.89 -12.45 -5.00
C TYR A 228 -1.81 -13.40 -4.48
N GLN A 229 -1.23 -14.21 -5.39
CA GLN A 229 -0.19 -15.16 -5.03
C GLN A 229 1.18 -14.46 -4.96
N LYS A 230 1.88 -14.69 -3.86
CA LYS A 230 3.29 -14.31 -3.71
C LYS A 230 4.15 -15.07 -4.71
N HIS A 231 5.29 -14.47 -5.06
CA HIS A 231 6.30 -15.07 -5.96
C HIS A 231 5.74 -15.44 -7.34
N HIS A 232 4.73 -14.68 -7.84
CA HIS A 232 4.13 -14.90 -9.13
C HIS A 232 5.17 -14.73 -10.25
N THR A 233 5.30 -15.73 -11.12
CA THR A 233 6.33 -15.80 -12.16
C THR A 233 6.28 -14.62 -13.14
N PHE A 234 5.09 -14.11 -13.46
CA PHE A 234 4.97 -12.92 -14.29
C PHE A 234 5.72 -11.70 -13.73
N LEU A 235 5.63 -11.48 -12.42
CA LEU A 235 6.32 -10.36 -11.75
C LEU A 235 7.84 -10.57 -11.72
N TRP A 236 8.28 -11.81 -11.56
CA TRP A 236 9.69 -12.16 -11.70
C TRP A 236 10.21 -11.83 -13.10
N ASN A 237 9.49 -12.28 -14.14
CA ASN A 237 9.82 -11.97 -15.53
C ASN A 237 9.81 -10.44 -15.81
N CYS A 238 8.93 -9.69 -15.13
CA CYS A 238 8.95 -8.24 -15.19
C CYS A 238 10.24 -7.64 -14.59
N MET A 239 10.71 -8.16 -13.45
CA MET A 239 11.95 -7.68 -12.83
C MET A 239 13.20 -8.08 -13.64
N GLU A 240 13.22 -9.26 -14.26
CA GLU A 240 14.28 -9.64 -15.20
C GLU A 240 14.30 -8.75 -16.45
N ASP A 241 13.13 -8.48 -17.06
CA ASP A 241 12.99 -7.56 -18.19
C ASP A 241 13.38 -6.14 -17.82
N PHE A 242 13.07 -5.69 -16.59
CA PHE A 242 13.48 -4.41 -16.06
C PHE A 242 14.99 -4.23 -16.13
N VAL A 243 15.75 -5.23 -15.69
CA VAL A 243 17.23 -5.20 -15.65
C VAL A 243 17.80 -5.34 -17.06
N ALA A 244 17.30 -6.27 -17.84
CA ALA A 244 17.81 -6.58 -19.18
C ALA A 244 17.60 -5.44 -20.19
N HIS A 245 16.50 -4.67 -20.04
CA HIS A 245 16.13 -3.59 -20.97
C HIS A 245 16.09 -2.22 -20.27
N TYR A 246 16.98 -2.03 -19.28
CA TYR A 246 17.05 -0.79 -18.52
C TYR A 246 17.43 0.40 -19.38
N ILE A 247 16.57 1.43 -19.41
CA ILE A 247 16.83 2.72 -20.07
C ILE A 247 16.25 3.84 -19.19
N GLY A 248 17.02 4.35 -18.22
CA GLY A 248 16.56 5.29 -17.19
C GLY A 248 16.22 6.70 -17.70
N HIS A 249 16.67 7.07 -18.91
CA HIS A 249 16.40 8.38 -19.51
C HIS A 249 15.15 8.42 -20.41
N VAL A 250 14.47 7.27 -20.62
CA VAL A 250 13.24 7.19 -21.42
C VAL A 250 12.04 7.06 -20.48
N TRP A 251 11.11 8.00 -20.58
CA TRP A 251 9.89 8.00 -19.78
C TRP A 251 9.05 6.74 -20.02
N GLY A 252 8.61 6.09 -18.93
CA GLY A 252 7.72 4.92 -18.96
C GLY A 252 8.36 3.63 -19.49
N GLN A 253 9.68 3.62 -19.74
CA GLN A 253 10.40 2.44 -20.26
C GLN A 253 10.37 1.29 -19.23
N GLN A 254 10.55 1.59 -17.95
CA GLN A 254 10.58 0.62 -16.86
C GLN A 254 9.21 0.40 -16.21
N GLY A 255 8.19 1.13 -16.64
CA GLY A 255 6.80 1.00 -16.23
C GLY A 255 5.91 0.48 -17.36
N PRO A 256 5.09 1.32 -18.02
CA PRO A 256 4.13 0.90 -19.04
C PRO A 256 4.74 0.10 -20.20
N GLN A 257 5.92 0.49 -20.70
CA GLN A 257 6.58 -0.22 -21.80
C GLN A 257 7.01 -1.63 -21.36
N LEU A 258 7.54 -1.77 -20.15
CA LEU A 258 7.95 -3.05 -19.57
C LEU A 258 6.77 -4.00 -19.44
N ILE A 259 5.69 -3.57 -18.76
CA ILE A 259 4.50 -4.40 -18.59
C ILE A 259 3.95 -4.86 -19.94
N THR A 260 3.87 -3.94 -20.90
CA THR A 260 3.40 -4.25 -22.25
C THR A 260 4.27 -5.30 -22.95
N ARG A 261 5.60 -5.18 -22.86
CA ARG A 261 6.54 -6.16 -23.45
C ARG A 261 6.41 -7.54 -22.80
N VAL A 262 6.40 -7.58 -21.49
CA VAL A 262 6.34 -8.86 -20.76
C VAL A 262 4.98 -9.52 -20.97
N LEU A 263 3.89 -8.75 -20.95
CA LEU A 263 2.55 -9.28 -21.17
C LEU A 263 2.37 -9.86 -22.58
N LYS A 264 2.95 -9.23 -23.61
CA LYS A 264 2.97 -9.79 -24.97
C LYS A 264 3.62 -11.17 -25.00
N ARG A 265 4.78 -11.34 -24.35
CA ARG A 265 5.44 -12.64 -24.24
C ARG A 265 4.63 -13.64 -23.41
N TRP A 266 4.07 -13.18 -22.28
CA TRP A 266 3.25 -14.01 -21.40
C TRP A 266 2.00 -14.57 -22.09
N CYS A 267 1.32 -13.73 -22.87
CA CYS A 267 0.11 -14.11 -23.61
C CYS A 267 0.41 -14.69 -24.99
N ASN A 268 1.68 -14.82 -25.38
CA ASN A 268 2.09 -15.24 -26.72
C ASN A 268 1.34 -14.51 -27.85
N THR A 269 1.31 -13.18 -27.81
CA THR A 269 0.57 -12.34 -28.75
C THR A 269 1.29 -11.03 -29.08
N THR A 270 1.06 -10.50 -30.26
CA THR A 270 1.40 -9.11 -30.62
C THR A 270 0.25 -8.14 -30.36
N GLU A 271 -0.99 -8.65 -30.24
CA GLU A 271 -2.26 -7.92 -30.19
C GLU A 271 -2.92 -8.02 -28.81
N LEU A 272 -2.39 -7.35 -27.79
CA LEU A 272 -2.93 -7.38 -26.43
C LEU A 272 -4.37 -6.85 -26.33
N ALA A 273 -4.78 -5.98 -27.24
CA ALA A 273 -6.16 -5.46 -27.29
C ALA A 273 -7.21 -6.58 -27.37
N THR A 274 -6.90 -7.73 -27.96
CA THR A 274 -7.80 -8.89 -28.08
C THR A 274 -8.11 -9.59 -26.76
N PHE A 275 -7.27 -9.35 -25.73
CA PHE A 275 -7.42 -9.90 -24.39
C PHE A 275 -8.14 -8.95 -23.42
N ILE A 276 -8.43 -7.70 -23.81
CA ILE A 276 -9.12 -6.75 -22.92
C ILE A 276 -10.51 -7.31 -22.54
N GLY A 277 -10.78 -7.38 -21.24
CA GLY A 277 -11.99 -7.99 -20.67
C GLY A 277 -11.93 -9.51 -20.57
N LYS A 278 -10.79 -10.14 -20.81
CA LYS A 278 -10.57 -11.60 -20.75
C LYS A 278 -9.40 -11.92 -19.85
N GLU A 279 -9.16 -13.21 -19.65
CA GLU A 279 -7.99 -13.74 -18.95
C GLU A 279 -6.90 -14.19 -19.94
N CYS A 280 -5.64 -14.08 -19.50
CA CYS A 280 -4.49 -14.59 -20.22
C CYS A 280 -3.54 -15.27 -19.22
N ASN A 281 -3.46 -16.60 -19.29
CA ASN A 281 -2.57 -17.42 -18.48
C ASN A 281 -2.62 -17.04 -16.97
N GLY A 282 -3.84 -16.99 -16.40
CA GLY A 282 -4.07 -16.69 -14.99
C GLY A 282 -4.00 -15.20 -14.62
N ILE A 283 -3.98 -14.29 -15.61
CA ILE A 283 -4.01 -12.84 -15.40
C ILE A 283 -5.25 -12.24 -16.09
N SER A 284 -6.13 -11.62 -15.32
CA SER A 284 -7.28 -10.89 -15.81
C SER A 284 -6.84 -9.58 -16.48
N ILE A 285 -7.15 -9.40 -17.74
CA ILE A 285 -6.89 -8.16 -18.47
C ILE A 285 -8.11 -7.25 -18.36
N TRP A 286 -8.11 -6.36 -17.39
CA TRP A 286 -9.26 -5.50 -17.15
C TRP A 286 -9.45 -4.44 -18.26
N ILE A 287 -10.65 -3.88 -18.35
CA ILE A 287 -10.93 -2.77 -19.26
C ILE A 287 -10.31 -1.47 -18.71
N SER A 288 -9.82 -0.60 -19.59
CA SER A 288 -9.16 0.67 -19.24
C SER A 288 -9.98 1.52 -18.24
N LYS A 289 -11.30 1.55 -18.38
CA LYS A 289 -12.22 2.31 -17.54
C LYS A 289 -12.14 1.95 -16.04
N ARG A 290 -11.58 0.78 -15.68
CA ARG A 290 -11.42 0.38 -14.29
C ARG A 290 -10.49 1.32 -13.51
N PHE A 291 -9.45 1.88 -14.18
CA PHE A 291 -8.51 2.81 -13.55
C PHE A 291 -8.24 4.08 -14.36
N TYR A 292 -8.47 4.06 -15.66
CA TYR A 292 -8.13 5.14 -16.59
C TYR A 292 -9.34 5.68 -17.35
N PRO A 293 -10.44 6.08 -16.64
CA PRO A 293 -11.67 6.57 -17.30
C PRO A 293 -11.45 7.90 -18.02
N VAL A 294 -10.48 8.70 -17.58
CA VAL A 294 -10.02 9.93 -18.25
C VAL A 294 -8.60 9.68 -18.73
N PRO A 295 -8.33 9.76 -20.06
CA PRO A 295 -6.99 9.50 -20.59
C PRO A 295 -5.99 10.59 -20.18
N TYR A 296 -4.69 10.25 -20.16
CA TYR A 296 -3.62 11.17 -19.74
C TYR A 296 -3.61 12.49 -20.53
N SER A 297 -3.96 12.46 -21.81
CA SER A 297 -4.05 13.66 -22.66
C SER A 297 -5.15 14.65 -22.26
N ALA A 298 -6.13 14.17 -21.47
CA ALA A 298 -7.26 14.96 -21.00
C ALA A 298 -7.24 15.17 -19.46
N TRP A 299 -6.10 15.02 -18.81
CA TRP A 299 -5.94 15.07 -17.35
C TRP A 299 -6.49 16.36 -16.72
N GLN A 300 -6.44 17.51 -17.43
CA GLN A 300 -6.98 18.77 -16.92
C GLN A 300 -8.49 18.71 -16.62
N LYS A 301 -9.21 17.76 -17.22
CA LYS A 301 -10.63 17.56 -16.93
C LYS A 301 -10.91 17.23 -15.47
N TYR A 302 -9.94 16.68 -14.74
CA TYR A 302 -10.06 16.46 -13.31
C TYR A 302 -10.21 17.78 -12.51
N PHE A 303 -9.63 18.87 -13.01
CA PHE A 303 -9.66 20.19 -12.37
C PHE A 303 -10.76 21.11 -12.94
N ALA A 304 -11.63 20.60 -13.78
CA ALA A 304 -12.79 21.30 -14.32
C ALA A 304 -14.08 20.86 -13.61
N PRO A 305 -15.14 21.68 -13.58
CA PRO A 305 -16.45 21.28 -13.09
C PRO A 305 -17.11 20.22 -13.97
N TRP A 306 -17.78 19.26 -13.33
CA TRP A 306 -18.54 18.21 -14.01
C TRP A 306 -19.98 18.17 -13.46
N LYS A 307 -20.95 17.85 -14.33
CA LYS A 307 -22.31 17.53 -13.90
C LYS A 307 -22.35 16.14 -13.25
N LYS A 308 -23.15 16.00 -12.20
CA LYS A 308 -23.27 14.76 -11.41
C LYS A 308 -23.59 13.55 -12.29
N GLU A 309 -24.55 13.68 -13.20
CA GLU A 309 -24.97 12.59 -14.09
C GLU A 309 -23.84 12.17 -15.05
N HIS A 310 -22.96 13.11 -15.40
CA HIS A 310 -21.78 12.80 -16.21
C HIS A 310 -20.73 12.01 -15.40
N ILE A 311 -20.51 12.40 -14.13
CA ILE A 311 -19.61 11.67 -13.23
C ILE A 311 -20.11 10.23 -13.04
N GLU A 312 -21.38 10.06 -12.69
CA GLU A 312 -22.00 8.74 -12.49
C GLU A 312 -21.86 7.84 -13.72
N ARG A 313 -22.06 8.38 -14.93
CA ARG A 313 -21.93 7.63 -16.17
C ARG A 313 -20.49 7.25 -16.50
N VAL A 314 -19.55 8.19 -16.37
CA VAL A 314 -18.14 7.96 -16.74
C VAL A 314 -17.45 7.02 -15.75
N PHE A 315 -17.75 7.15 -14.46
CA PHE A 315 -17.09 6.40 -13.40
C PHE A 315 -17.93 5.20 -12.89
N SER A 316 -19.00 4.81 -13.61
CA SER A 316 -19.91 3.71 -13.23
C SER A 316 -19.20 2.39 -12.95
N ASP A 317 -18.11 2.09 -13.65
CA ASP A 317 -17.33 0.84 -13.56
C ASP A 317 -15.90 1.05 -13.06
N THR A 318 -15.60 2.21 -12.51
CA THR A 318 -14.24 2.58 -12.10
C THR A 318 -13.99 2.13 -10.67
N TYR A 319 -12.93 1.35 -10.44
CA TYR A 319 -12.46 1.01 -9.10
C TYR A 319 -11.62 2.12 -8.52
N GLY A 320 -10.73 2.71 -9.31
CA GLY A 320 -9.91 3.85 -8.93
C GLY A 320 -9.69 4.81 -10.10
N ALA A 321 -9.68 6.09 -9.85
CA ALA A 321 -9.45 7.12 -10.86
C ALA A 321 -7.99 7.59 -10.81
N HIS A 322 -7.18 7.23 -11.81
CA HIS A 322 -5.82 7.72 -11.96
C HIS A 322 -5.84 9.16 -12.49
N VAL A 323 -5.35 10.10 -11.68
CA VAL A 323 -5.49 11.54 -12.00
C VAL A 323 -4.31 12.12 -12.78
N TRP A 324 -3.30 11.30 -13.10
CA TRP A 324 -2.15 11.68 -13.94
C TRP A 324 -1.34 12.85 -13.37
N ASN A 325 -1.03 12.82 -12.08
CA ASN A 325 -0.41 13.94 -11.37
C ASN A 325 0.94 14.38 -11.98
N PHE A 326 1.69 13.46 -12.59
CA PHE A 326 2.92 13.80 -13.30
C PHE A 326 2.68 14.84 -14.43
N MET A 327 1.53 14.79 -15.10
CA MET A 327 1.16 15.74 -16.13
C MET A 327 0.93 17.15 -15.57
N ASN A 328 0.57 17.23 -14.28
CA ASN A 328 0.35 18.49 -13.57
C ASN A 328 1.64 19.18 -13.07
N LYS A 329 2.80 18.54 -13.19
CA LYS A 329 4.09 19.01 -12.63
C LYS A 329 4.49 20.44 -13.00
N HIS A 330 4.10 20.90 -14.19
CA HIS A 330 4.40 22.25 -14.66
C HIS A 330 3.30 23.26 -14.31
N LYS A 331 2.02 22.86 -14.37
CA LYS A 331 0.89 23.75 -14.07
C LYS A 331 0.64 23.89 -12.58
N LYS A 332 0.98 22.86 -11.79
CA LYS A 332 0.84 22.82 -10.32
C LYS A 332 -0.57 23.19 -9.85
N ILE A 333 -1.60 22.80 -10.60
CA ILE A 333 -2.98 23.03 -10.24
C ILE A 333 -3.28 22.26 -8.95
N LYS A 334 -3.81 22.97 -7.95
CA LYS A 334 -4.19 22.39 -6.65
C LYS A 334 -5.70 22.15 -6.59
N VAL A 335 -6.11 21.25 -5.74
CA VAL A 335 -7.51 21.11 -5.35
C VAL A 335 -7.86 22.31 -4.46
N ALA A 336 -8.94 22.99 -4.79
CA ALA A 336 -9.39 24.15 -4.03
C ALA A 336 -10.84 23.93 -3.57
N ALA A 337 -11.11 24.28 -2.31
CA ALA A 337 -12.45 24.25 -1.75
C ALA A 337 -13.34 25.30 -2.45
N GLY A 338 -14.56 24.88 -2.81
CA GLY A 338 -15.51 25.73 -3.54
C GLY A 338 -15.26 25.83 -5.04
N SER A 339 -14.30 25.09 -5.61
CA SER A 339 -14.00 25.12 -7.05
C SER A 339 -15.07 24.44 -7.90
N GLY A 340 -15.88 23.53 -7.33
CA GLY A 340 -16.83 22.68 -8.05
C GLY A 340 -16.16 21.68 -9.02
N SER A 341 -14.82 21.53 -8.94
CA SER A 341 -14.06 20.65 -9.82
C SER A 341 -14.34 19.18 -9.51
N LEU A 342 -14.07 18.29 -10.50
CA LEU A 342 -14.18 16.86 -10.30
C LEU A 342 -13.23 16.37 -9.18
N MET A 343 -12.03 16.94 -9.07
CA MET A 343 -11.11 16.64 -7.98
C MET A 343 -11.67 17.00 -6.62
N GLU A 344 -12.26 18.20 -6.47
CA GLU A 344 -12.92 18.57 -5.22
C GLU A 344 -14.05 17.61 -4.87
N HIS A 345 -14.89 17.26 -5.85
CA HIS A 345 -15.95 16.25 -5.66
C HIS A 345 -15.40 14.91 -5.17
N PHE A 346 -14.28 14.45 -5.74
CA PHE A 346 -13.65 13.20 -5.30
C PHE A 346 -13.08 13.30 -3.89
N PHE A 347 -12.45 14.41 -3.55
CA PHE A 347 -11.93 14.64 -2.20
C PHE A 347 -13.05 14.63 -1.17
N GLN A 348 -14.15 15.33 -1.42
CA GLN A 348 -15.32 15.36 -0.52
C GLN A 348 -15.92 13.96 -0.31
N LEU A 349 -16.05 13.16 -1.36
CA LEU A 349 -16.78 11.89 -1.32
C LEU A 349 -15.91 10.70 -0.93
N HIS A 350 -14.65 10.69 -1.29
CA HIS A 350 -13.77 9.51 -1.15
C HIS A 350 -12.64 9.68 -0.14
N CYS A 351 -12.30 10.90 0.26
CA CYS A 351 -11.30 11.19 1.29
C CYS A 351 -11.68 12.42 2.12
N PRO A 352 -12.82 12.34 2.85
CA PRO A 352 -13.41 13.47 3.55
C PRO A 352 -12.52 14.04 4.66
N ASN A 353 -11.69 13.22 5.32
CA ASN A 353 -10.76 13.70 6.34
C ASN A 353 -9.63 14.53 5.70
N THR A 354 -9.08 14.07 4.58
CA THR A 354 -8.09 14.82 3.79
C THR A 354 -8.71 16.15 3.33
N TYR A 355 -9.92 16.12 2.79
CA TYR A 355 -10.61 17.34 2.33
C TYR A 355 -10.77 18.36 3.46
N LYS A 356 -11.30 17.93 4.60
CA LYS A 356 -11.53 18.79 5.77
C LYS A 356 -10.22 19.37 6.32
N ASN A 357 -9.21 18.54 6.52
CA ASN A 357 -8.01 18.93 7.27
C ASN A 357 -6.91 19.54 6.40
N LEU A 358 -6.83 19.21 5.10
CA LEU A 358 -5.74 19.65 4.22
C LEU A 358 -6.19 20.61 3.12
N ILE A 359 -7.49 20.69 2.79
CA ILE A 359 -8.00 21.56 1.74
C ILE A 359 -8.82 22.72 2.33
N GLN A 360 -9.86 22.44 3.13
CA GLN A 360 -10.72 23.48 3.70
C GLN A 360 -9.97 24.33 4.73
N SER A 361 -9.18 23.71 5.62
CA SER A 361 -8.44 24.45 6.65
C SER A 361 -7.34 25.36 6.08
N SER A 362 -6.81 25.07 4.90
CA SER A 362 -5.81 25.91 4.24
C SER A 362 -6.41 27.20 3.69
N ASN A 363 -7.69 27.21 3.30
CA ASN A 363 -8.39 28.40 2.81
C ASN A 363 -8.89 29.32 3.94
N SER A 364 -8.91 28.84 5.20
CA SER A 364 -9.33 29.65 6.37
C SER A 364 -8.17 30.42 7.00
N ALA A 365 -6.93 30.19 6.51
CA ALA A 365 -5.71 30.82 7.04
C ALA A 365 -5.12 31.91 6.11
N GLU A 366 -5.74 32.16 4.94
CA GLU A 366 -5.51 33.31 4.06
C GLU A 366 -6.61 34.37 4.28
#